data_abb1c73b2789094f3b63cd34755f65d5
#
_entry.id   abb1c73b2789094f3b63cd34755f65d5
#
_cell.length_a   1.000
_cell.length_b   1.000
_cell.length_c   1.000
_cell.angle_alpha   90.00
_cell.angle_beta   90.00
_cell.angle_gamma   90.00
#
_symmetry.space_group_name_H-M   'P 1'
#
loop_
_entity.id
_entity.type
_entity.pdbx_description
1 polymer ?
#
loop_
_entity_poly.entity_id
_entity_poly.type
_entity_poly.pdbx_seq_one_letter_code
_entity_poly.pdbx_strand_id
1 'polypeptide(L)'
;MAETFGMILDGRQVPALEGETFPVVNPANTDEVVGLVPRGGREDVRRAVDSALNALENTWWPKIYESRRRGRVLQRFAELVDARKEELARLLTREQGKVLKESIGELDSLINTFDYYSGFGGKLTGTVTYTRDGESVIKVETRKEPIGLCAAILPFNFPVSLYAWKVAPALMAGNAMLIKPASTAPLTDIVLTQMLHEAGVPAGIANLVTGPASSAGEELIRHPAVKKIALTGSTSTGKHIYAAAAEGLKHVTLELGGADPTVVCDDADLAAAAETIVRSGRFRNAGQSCTSVKRVYVFANVFDEFSRLVADQADRLRVGNGLEAMTDMGPLNNAQVREDVEHFLADALHRGAVLVAGGGRPEGAGYAKGYFLRPAVLIDVPPDAEIWHEECFGPVLPLMKVRDLDEGIEKANSSPYGLGSAIWSDSDRRIEEFVDRIQAGMVWVNYKPLSIPEAPFGGVKDSGIGRELGAEGLAEYLETKSIRRYVGKALS
;
A
#
# COMPACT_ATOMS: atom_id res chain seq x y z
N MET A 1 5.29 -2.35 -32.23
CA MET A 1 4.00 -1.82 -31.73
C MET A 1 3.94 -2.18 -30.26
N ALA A 2 3.42 -1.29 -29.40
CA ALA A 2 3.21 -1.62 -27.98
C ALA A 2 2.18 -2.74 -27.84
N GLU A 3 2.36 -3.59 -26.84
CA GLU A 3 1.42 -4.66 -26.52
C GLU A 3 0.09 -4.06 -26.03
N THR A 4 -1.03 -4.67 -26.41
CA THR A 4 -2.35 -4.27 -25.94
C THR A 4 -2.84 -5.26 -24.88
N PHE A 5 -3.13 -4.76 -23.68
CA PHE A 5 -3.69 -5.50 -22.58
C PHE A 5 -5.22 -5.30 -22.54
N GLY A 6 -5.94 -6.26 -21.95
CA GLY A 6 -7.38 -6.17 -21.71
C GLY A 6 -7.71 -5.94 -20.23
N MET A 7 -8.92 -5.47 -19.95
CA MET A 7 -9.52 -5.66 -18.61
C MET A 7 -9.76 -7.15 -18.38
N ILE A 8 -9.85 -7.60 -17.15
CA ILE A 8 -10.13 -9.01 -16.83
C ILE A 8 -11.58 -9.14 -16.37
N LEU A 9 -12.41 -9.76 -17.19
CA LEU A 9 -13.79 -10.12 -16.88
C LEU A 9 -13.99 -11.61 -17.17
N ASP A 10 -14.61 -12.32 -16.23
CA ASP A 10 -14.86 -13.78 -16.34
C ASP A 10 -13.58 -14.60 -16.67
N GLY A 11 -12.43 -14.16 -16.14
CA GLY A 11 -11.15 -14.80 -16.36
C GLY A 11 -10.55 -14.60 -17.76
N ARG A 12 -11.06 -13.64 -18.53
CA ARG A 12 -10.60 -13.34 -19.89
C ARG A 12 -10.25 -11.87 -20.06
N GLN A 13 -9.29 -11.59 -20.90
CA GLN A 13 -9.01 -10.24 -21.33
C GLN A 13 -10.11 -9.73 -22.28
N VAL A 14 -10.64 -8.55 -21.98
CA VAL A 14 -11.68 -7.88 -22.78
C VAL A 14 -11.34 -6.42 -23.04
N PRO A 15 -11.73 -5.84 -24.17
CA PRO A 15 -11.63 -4.39 -24.41
C PRO A 15 -12.68 -3.63 -23.60
N ALA A 16 -12.52 -2.31 -23.49
CA ALA A 16 -13.59 -1.43 -23.04
C ALA A 16 -14.74 -1.42 -24.07
N LEU A 17 -15.98 -1.19 -23.62
CA LEU A 17 -17.17 -1.15 -24.49
C LEU A 17 -17.05 -0.06 -25.57
N GLU A 18 -16.47 1.08 -25.20
CA GLU A 18 -16.26 2.20 -26.13
C GLU A 18 -15.06 1.98 -27.06
N GLY A 19 -14.27 0.92 -26.86
CA GLY A 19 -13.11 0.58 -27.66
C GLY A 19 -11.89 1.51 -27.48
N GLU A 20 -11.98 2.51 -26.59
CA GLU A 20 -10.89 3.43 -26.33
C GLU A 20 -9.79 2.77 -25.49
N THR A 21 -8.53 3.18 -25.75
CA THR A 21 -7.35 2.79 -24.97
C THR A 21 -6.56 4.02 -24.57
N PHE A 22 -5.67 3.85 -23.57
CA PHE A 22 -4.66 4.85 -23.22
C PHE A 22 -3.29 4.19 -23.04
N PRO A 23 -2.19 4.93 -23.30
CA PRO A 23 -0.85 4.39 -23.15
C PRO A 23 -0.40 4.39 -21.68
N VAL A 24 0.34 3.35 -21.32
CA VAL A 24 1.18 3.29 -20.11
C VAL A 24 2.61 3.52 -20.59
N VAL A 25 3.24 4.59 -20.12
CA VAL A 25 4.59 4.99 -20.52
C VAL A 25 5.63 4.63 -19.48
N ASN A 26 6.87 4.43 -19.91
CA ASN A 26 7.99 4.20 -19.02
C ASN A 26 8.43 5.53 -18.35
N PRO A 27 8.37 5.66 -17.01
CA PRO A 27 8.79 6.87 -16.32
C PRO A 27 10.26 7.25 -16.51
N ALA A 28 11.10 6.29 -16.87
CA ALA A 28 12.51 6.53 -17.17
C ALA A 28 12.73 7.05 -18.62
N ASN A 29 11.78 6.79 -19.52
CA ASN A 29 11.81 7.26 -20.90
C ASN A 29 10.36 7.39 -21.44
N THR A 30 9.78 8.56 -21.34
CA THR A 30 8.38 8.82 -21.70
C THR A 30 8.05 8.63 -23.20
N ASP A 31 9.05 8.46 -24.07
CA ASP A 31 8.83 8.05 -25.46
C ASP A 31 8.55 6.55 -25.60
N GLU A 32 8.85 5.76 -24.57
CA GLU A 32 8.56 4.32 -24.56
C GLU A 32 7.14 4.07 -24.06
N VAL A 33 6.25 3.61 -24.93
CA VAL A 33 4.95 3.05 -24.55
C VAL A 33 5.14 1.59 -24.15
N VAL A 34 4.98 1.28 -22.87
CA VAL A 34 5.13 -0.08 -22.30
C VAL A 34 3.94 -0.96 -22.71
N GLY A 35 2.73 -0.40 -22.70
CA GLY A 35 1.52 -1.08 -23.09
C GLY A 35 0.37 -0.12 -23.36
N LEU A 36 -0.66 -0.62 -24.06
CA LEU A 36 -1.95 0.04 -24.23
C LEU A 36 -2.99 -0.68 -23.38
N VAL A 37 -3.81 0.06 -22.64
CA VAL A 37 -4.87 -0.51 -21.79
C VAL A 37 -6.22 0.09 -22.11
N PRO A 38 -7.33 -0.66 -21.94
CA PRO A 38 -8.67 -0.17 -22.17
C PRO A 38 -9.02 1.02 -21.28
N ARG A 39 -9.73 2.00 -21.84
CA ARG A 39 -10.32 3.11 -21.11
C ARG A 39 -11.73 2.74 -20.66
N GLY A 40 -11.85 1.87 -19.64
CA GLY A 40 -13.13 1.41 -19.11
C GLY A 40 -13.96 2.53 -18.50
N GLY A 41 -15.27 2.44 -18.69
CA GLY A 41 -16.27 3.38 -18.21
C GLY A 41 -17.18 2.77 -17.13
N ARG A 42 -18.28 3.48 -16.83
CA ARG A 42 -19.29 3.04 -15.84
C ARG A 42 -19.90 1.70 -16.21
N GLU A 43 -20.23 1.51 -17.48
CA GLU A 43 -20.87 0.30 -17.95
C GLU A 43 -19.96 -0.93 -17.88
N ASP A 44 -18.66 -0.76 -18.09
CA ASP A 44 -17.68 -1.84 -17.89
C ASP A 44 -17.62 -2.29 -16.44
N VAL A 45 -17.73 -1.34 -15.48
CA VAL A 45 -17.81 -1.66 -14.05
C VAL A 45 -19.09 -2.44 -13.74
N ARG A 46 -20.26 -2.05 -14.29
CA ARG A 46 -21.53 -2.78 -14.09
C ARG A 46 -21.45 -4.21 -14.60
N ARG A 47 -20.89 -4.42 -15.78
CA ARG A 47 -20.64 -5.77 -16.32
C ARG A 47 -19.74 -6.59 -15.40
N ALA A 48 -18.69 -6.00 -14.85
CA ALA A 48 -17.80 -6.67 -13.92
C ALA A 48 -18.51 -7.00 -12.58
N VAL A 49 -19.40 -6.13 -12.12
CA VAL A 49 -20.26 -6.38 -10.95
C VAL A 49 -21.22 -7.54 -11.22
N ASP A 50 -21.92 -7.54 -12.36
CA ASP A 50 -22.86 -8.62 -12.73
C ASP A 50 -22.14 -9.97 -12.82
N SER A 51 -20.96 -9.99 -13.43
CA SER A 51 -20.08 -11.16 -13.47
C SER A 51 -19.74 -11.67 -12.07
N ALA A 52 -19.37 -10.77 -11.16
CA ALA A 52 -18.98 -11.12 -9.79
C ALA A 52 -20.17 -11.66 -8.98
N LEU A 53 -21.35 -11.05 -9.11
CA LEU A 53 -22.58 -11.51 -8.44
C LEU A 53 -22.98 -12.90 -8.92
N ASN A 54 -22.96 -13.13 -10.23
CA ASN A 54 -23.22 -14.45 -10.81
C ASN A 54 -22.23 -15.49 -10.30
N ALA A 55 -20.94 -15.14 -10.20
CA ALA A 55 -19.92 -16.06 -9.69
C ALA A 55 -20.10 -16.38 -8.19
N LEU A 56 -20.47 -15.40 -7.38
CA LEU A 56 -20.79 -15.61 -5.94
C LEU A 56 -21.98 -16.54 -5.75
N GLU A 57 -23.00 -16.48 -6.60
CA GLU A 57 -24.17 -17.31 -6.50
C GLU A 57 -23.90 -18.75 -7.02
N ASN A 58 -23.22 -18.88 -8.16
CA ASN A 58 -23.17 -20.10 -8.95
C ASN A 58 -21.86 -20.89 -8.84
N THR A 59 -20.91 -20.45 -7.98
CA THR A 59 -19.66 -21.18 -7.77
C THR A 59 -19.50 -21.73 -6.35
N TRP A 60 -18.51 -22.58 -6.16
CA TRP A 60 -18.14 -23.13 -4.86
C TRP A 60 -17.40 -22.09 -3.98
N TRP A 61 -16.93 -20.98 -4.56
CA TRP A 61 -15.98 -20.07 -3.92
C TRP A 61 -16.43 -19.46 -2.60
N PRO A 62 -17.67 -18.93 -2.46
CA PRO A 62 -18.10 -18.27 -1.21
C PRO A 62 -18.42 -19.25 -0.08
N LYS A 63 -18.42 -20.56 -0.36
CA LYS A 63 -18.82 -21.55 0.65
C LYS A 63 -17.72 -21.66 1.72
N ILE A 64 -18.08 -21.39 2.98
CA ILE A 64 -17.10 -21.33 4.08
C ILE A 64 -16.37 -22.68 4.27
N TYR A 65 -17.03 -23.80 4.03
CA TYR A 65 -16.44 -25.14 4.11
C TYR A 65 -15.42 -25.44 3.00
N GLU A 66 -15.34 -24.61 1.96
CA GLU A 66 -14.36 -24.71 0.88
C GLU A 66 -13.07 -23.90 1.16
N SER A 67 -12.93 -23.35 2.37
CA SER A 67 -11.77 -22.51 2.73
C SER A 67 -10.41 -23.20 2.49
N ARG A 68 -10.32 -24.51 2.73
CA ARG A 68 -9.08 -25.27 2.42
C ARG A 68 -8.80 -25.34 0.93
N ARG A 69 -9.84 -25.40 0.09
CA ARG A 69 -9.68 -25.40 -1.36
C ARG A 69 -9.21 -24.03 -1.83
N ARG A 70 -9.77 -22.93 -1.29
CA ARG A 70 -9.27 -21.58 -1.57
C ARG A 70 -7.80 -21.44 -1.20
N GLY A 71 -7.39 -21.91 0.01
CA GLY A 71 -5.98 -21.86 0.43
C GLY A 71 -5.04 -22.53 -0.59
N ARG A 72 -5.40 -23.71 -1.12
CA ARG A 72 -4.59 -24.37 -2.18
C ARG A 72 -4.52 -23.58 -3.48
N VAL A 73 -5.60 -22.88 -3.85
CA VAL A 73 -5.60 -22.01 -5.04
C VAL A 73 -4.68 -20.81 -4.84
N LEU A 74 -4.71 -20.16 -3.65
CA LEU A 74 -3.83 -19.05 -3.34
C LEU A 74 -2.36 -19.47 -3.31
N GLN A 75 -2.05 -20.63 -2.75
CA GLN A 75 -0.70 -21.19 -2.77
C GLN A 75 -0.21 -21.44 -4.22
N ARG A 76 -1.06 -22.06 -5.04
CA ARG A 76 -0.72 -22.27 -6.47
C ARG A 76 -0.50 -20.95 -7.21
N PHE A 77 -1.26 -19.90 -6.88
CA PHE A 77 -1.02 -18.58 -7.46
C PHE A 77 0.38 -18.05 -7.08
N ALA A 78 0.76 -18.14 -5.81
CA ALA A 78 2.11 -17.75 -5.35
C ALA A 78 3.21 -18.52 -6.10
N GLU A 79 3.06 -19.83 -6.31
CA GLU A 79 3.98 -20.67 -7.08
C GLU A 79 4.07 -20.23 -8.57
N LEU A 80 2.94 -19.87 -9.19
CA LEU A 80 2.92 -19.38 -10.57
C LEU A 80 3.63 -18.02 -10.69
N VAL A 81 3.44 -17.12 -9.72
CA VAL A 81 4.13 -15.83 -9.70
C VAL A 81 5.62 -16.01 -9.48
N ASP A 82 6.05 -16.89 -8.57
CA ASP A 82 7.48 -17.16 -8.34
C ASP A 82 8.16 -17.69 -9.61
N ALA A 83 7.49 -18.59 -10.35
CA ALA A 83 7.99 -19.12 -11.62
C ALA A 83 8.18 -18.06 -12.73
N ARG A 84 7.45 -16.92 -12.67
CA ARG A 84 7.52 -15.82 -13.63
C ARG A 84 8.07 -14.52 -13.03
N LYS A 85 8.66 -14.60 -11.85
CA LYS A 85 9.05 -13.43 -11.05
C LYS A 85 9.93 -12.42 -11.80
N GLU A 86 10.95 -12.89 -12.51
CA GLU A 86 11.86 -11.99 -13.23
C GLU A 86 11.16 -11.26 -14.40
N GLU A 87 10.29 -11.95 -15.13
CA GLU A 87 9.48 -11.35 -16.21
C GLU A 87 8.56 -10.24 -15.67
N LEU A 88 7.83 -10.56 -14.60
CA LEU A 88 6.91 -9.64 -13.93
C LEU A 88 7.66 -8.45 -13.31
N ALA A 89 8.82 -8.68 -12.71
CA ALA A 89 9.64 -7.60 -12.14
C ALA A 89 10.13 -6.62 -13.21
N ARG A 90 10.51 -7.10 -14.38
CA ARG A 90 10.91 -6.24 -15.51
C ARG A 90 9.73 -5.44 -16.04
N LEU A 91 8.54 -6.03 -16.13
CA LEU A 91 7.33 -5.31 -16.50
C LEU A 91 7.00 -4.21 -15.49
N LEU A 92 7.02 -4.55 -14.19
CA LEU A 92 6.78 -3.62 -13.10
C LEU A 92 7.78 -2.44 -13.10
N THR A 93 9.08 -2.74 -13.31
CA THR A 93 10.11 -1.68 -13.39
C THR A 93 9.84 -0.73 -14.57
N ARG A 94 9.41 -1.25 -15.72
CA ARG A 94 9.12 -0.43 -16.91
C ARG A 94 7.89 0.46 -16.73
N GLU A 95 6.82 -0.04 -16.12
CA GLU A 95 5.59 0.74 -15.96
C GLU A 95 5.63 1.70 -14.76
N GLN A 96 6.33 1.33 -13.67
CA GLN A 96 6.31 2.09 -12.43
C GLN A 96 7.54 2.98 -12.24
N GLY A 97 8.71 2.53 -12.71
CA GLY A 97 9.97 3.27 -12.67
C GLY A 97 10.96 2.84 -11.60
N LYS A 98 10.56 2.09 -10.57
CA LYS A 98 11.48 1.61 -9.52
C LYS A 98 12.58 0.72 -10.05
N VAL A 99 13.66 0.56 -9.31
CA VAL A 99 14.76 -0.31 -9.70
C VAL A 99 14.36 -1.78 -9.68
N LEU A 100 14.93 -2.59 -10.57
CA LEU A 100 14.58 -4.00 -10.74
C LEU A 100 14.66 -4.81 -9.43
N LYS A 101 15.65 -4.51 -8.59
CA LYS A 101 15.80 -5.14 -7.27
C LYS A 101 14.58 -4.88 -6.36
N GLU A 102 14.01 -3.68 -6.41
CA GLU A 102 12.82 -3.34 -5.64
C GLU A 102 11.56 -4.01 -6.22
N SER A 103 11.47 -4.13 -7.55
CA SER A 103 10.37 -4.86 -8.21
C SER A 103 10.40 -6.35 -7.87
N ILE A 104 11.57 -6.98 -7.82
CA ILE A 104 11.74 -8.37 -7.35
C ILE A 104 11.28 -8.49 -5.90
N GLY A 105 11.74 -7.59 -5.02
CA GLY A 105 11.33 -7.60 -3.61
C GLY A 105 9.83 -7.36 -3.40
N GLU A 106 9.18 -6.62 -4.30
CA GLU A 106 7.73 -6.42 -4.26
C GLU A 106 6.96 -7.68 -4.65
N LEU A 107 7.45 -8.44 -5.64
CA LEU A 107 6.90 -9.74 -5.98
C LEU A 107 7.14 -10.79 -4.88
N ASP A 108 8.30 -10.75 -4.21
CA ASP A 108 8.54 -11.59 -3.02
C ASP A 108 7.54 -11.27 -1.90
N SER A 109 7.21 -9.98 -1.71
CA SER A 109 6.18 -9.56 -0.74
C SER A 109 4.79 -10.08 -1.12
N LEU A 110 4.42 -10.06 -2.41
CA LEU A 110 3.17 -10.64 -2.89
C LEU A 110 3.13 -12.15 -2.62
N ILE A 111 4.17 -12.88 -3.02
CA ILE A 111 4.27 -14.34 -2.82
C ILE A 111 4.09 -14.68 -1.35
N ASN A 112 4.84 -14.02 -0.46
CA ASN A 112 4.76 -14.23 0.99
C ASN A 112 3.37 -13.91 1.55
N THR A 113 2.70 -12.86 1.03
CA THR A 113 1.35 -12.48 1.46
C THR A 113 0.31 -13.53 1.06
N PHE A 114 0.36 -14.02 -0.17
CA PHE A 114 -0.54 -15.08 -0.62
C PHE A 114 -0.29 -16.41 0.10
N ASP A 115 0.97 -16.76 0.34
CA ASP A 115 1.34 -17.95 1.12
C ASP A 115 0.84 -17.85 2.56
N TYR A 116 1.06 -16.71 3.24
CA TYR A 116 0.54 -16.45 4.58
C TYR A 116 -0.98 -16.65 4.66
N TYR A 117 -1.76 -16.01 3.79
CA TYR A 117 -3.22 -16.14 3.81
C TYR A 117 -3.70 -17.53 3.37
N SER A 118 -2.96 -18.25 2.51
CA SER A 118 -3.27 -19.63 2.17
C SER A 118 -3.32 -20.53 3.40
N GLY A 119 -2.48 -20.25 4.38
CA GLY A 119 -2.42 -20.94 5.68
C GLY A 119 -3.65 -20.79 6.57
N PHE A 120 -4.60 -19.89 6.25
CA PHE A 120 -5.88 -19.76 6.95
C PHE A 120 -6.94 -20.75 6.46
N GLY A 121 -6.63 -21.57 5.46
CA GLY A 121 -7.50 -22.66 5.01
C GLY A 121 -7.85 -23.62 6.15
N GLY A 122 -9.11 -23.61 6.56
CA GLY A 122 -9.60 -24.39 7.71
C GLY A 122 -9.46 -23.71 9.08
N LYS A 123 -8.98 -22.45 9.12
CA LYS A 123 -8.86 -21.63 10.36
C LYS A 123 -9.91 -20.52 10.43
N LEU A 124 -10.83 -20.40 9.49
CA LEU A 124 -11.97 -19.47 9.54
C LEU A 124 -13.01 -20.02 10.52
N THR A 125 -12.72 -19.90 11.81
CA THR A 125 -13.52 -20.50 12.88
C THR A 125 -14.40 -19.48 13.57
N GLY A 126 -15.51 -19.96 14.16
CA GLY A 126 -16.30 -19.24 15.13
C GLY A 126 -16.08 -19.80 16.52
N THR A 127 -16.86 -19.29 17.48
CA THR A 127 -16.83 -19.71 18.88
C THR A 127 -18.13 -20.43 19.22
N VAL A 128 -18.06 -21.31 20.23
CA VAL A 128 -19.25 -21.91 20.87
C VAL A 128 -19.15 -21.69 22.36
N THR A 129 -20.21 -21.16 22.94
CA THR A 129 -20.37 -21.02 24.39
C THR A 129 -21.76 -21.36 24.83
N TYR A 130 -21.95 -21.60 26.12
CA TYR A 130 -23.25 -21.83 26.74
C TYR A 130 -23.47 -20.77 27.82
N THR A 131 -24.69 -20.25 27.89
CA THR A 131 -25.10 -19.28 28.93
C THR A 131 -26.45 -19.64 29.47
N ARG A 132 -26.82 -19.08 30.62
CA ARG A 132 -28.15 -19.20 31.22
C ARG A 132 -28.96 -17.93 30.97
N ASP A 133 -30.26 -18.12 30.70
CA ASP A 133 -31.29 -17.10 30.72
C ASP A 133 -32.43 -17.62 31.58
N GLY A 134 -32.44 -17.22 32.87
CA GLY A 134 -33.31 -17.83 33.87
C GLY A 134 -33.04 -19.35 34.03
N GLU A 135 -34.03 -20.16 33.83
CA GLU A 135 -33.95 -21.64 33.81
C GLU A 135 -33.45 -22.19 32.46
N SER A 136 -33.40 -21.38 31.44
CA SER A 136 -33.05 -21.82 30.11
C SER A 136 -31.53 -21.89 29.91
N VAL A 137 -31.04 -22.93 29.26
CA VAL A 137 -29.67 -23.02 28.74
C VAL A 137 -29.69 -22.68 27.27
N ILE A 138 -28.88 -21.67 26.92
CA ILE A 138 -28.75 -21.18 25.57
C ILE A 138 -27.33 -21.50 25.05
N LYS A 139 -27.28 -22.21 23.93
CA LYS A 139 -26.03 -22.35 23.15
C LYS A 139 -25.87 -21.14 22.24
N VAL A 140 -24.76 -20.46 22.35
CA VAL A 140 -24.38 -19.34 21.48
C VAL A 140 -23.24 -19.79 20.57
N GLU A 141 -23.48 -19.69 19.26
CA GLU A 141 -22.48 -19.99 18.22
C GLU A 141 -22.20 -18.71 17.44
N THR A 142 -20.93 -18.46 17.07
CA THR A 142 -20.59 -17.47 16.05
C THR A 142 -20.13 -18.17 14.78
N ARG A 143 -20.42 -17.56 13.64
CA ARG A 143 -19.92 -17.99 12.32
C ARG A 143 -19.30 -16.83 11.60
N LYS A 144 -18.23 -17.10 10.86
CA LYS A 144 -17.64 -16.15 9.92
C LYS A 144 -18.23 -16.39 8.54
N GLU A 145 -18.66 -15.31 7.89
CA GLU A 145 -19.25 -15.36 6.55
C GLU A 145 -18.53 -14.31 5.67
N PRO A 146 -18.33 -14.56 4.34
CA PRO A 146 -17.77 -13.53 3.47
C PRO A 146 -18.72 -12.34 3.35
N ILE A 147 -18.19 -11.14 3.21
CA ILE A 147 -18.94 -9.89 3.01
C ILE A 147 -19.70 -9.91 1.66
N GLY A 148 -19.11 -10.54 0.63
CA GLY A 148 -19.68 -10.65 -0.72
C GLY A 148 -18.80 -10.00 -1.78
N LEU A 149 -19.30 -8.98 -2.50
CA LEU A 149 -18.52 -8.26 -3.49
C LEU A 149 -17.71 -7.11 -2.83
N CYS A 150 -16.40 -7.21 -2.94
CA CYS A 150 -15.45 -6.22 -2.45
C CYS A 150 -14.78 -5.48 -3.62
N ALA A 151 -14.39 -4.23 -3.41
CA ALA A 151 -13.61 -3.43 -4.35
C ALA A 151 -12.21 -3.14 -3.79
N ALA A 152 -11.18 -3.28 -4.64
CA ALA A 152 -9.82 -2.85 -4.36
C ALA A 152 -9.44 -1.69 -5.30
N ILE A 153 -9.06 -0.54 -4.73
CA ILE A 153 -8.56 0.61 -5.47
C ILE A 153 -7.09 0.77 -5.11
N LEU A 154 -6.23 0.60 -6.13
CA LEU A 154 -4.80 0.45 -5.96
C LEU A 154 -4.05 1.73 -6.38
N PRO A 155 -2.97 2.10 -5.68
CA PRO A 155 -2.09 3.18 -6.05
C PRO A 155 -0.99 2.70 -7.00
N PHE A 156 -0.20 3.66 -7.50
CA PHE A 156 0.88 3.38 -8.44
C PHE A 156 2.21 2.99 -7.81
N ASN A 157 2.43 3.30 -6.52
CA ASN A 157 3.76 3.26 -5.92
C ASN A 157 4.26 1.84 -5.56
N PHE A 158 3.39 0.98 -5.03
CA PHE A 158 3.63 -0.44 -4.78
C PHE A 158 2.43 -1.25 -5.27
N PRO A 159 2.14 -1.24 -6.58
CA PRO A 159 0.90 -1.82 -7.11
C PRO A 159 0.77 -3.29 -6.76
N VAL A 160 1.84 -4.07 -6.89
CA VAL A 160 1.86 -5.51 -6.66
C VAL A 160 1.70 -5.88 -5.17
N SER A 161 2.41 -5.21 -4.26
CA SER A 161 2.25 -5.45 -2.82
C SER A 161 0.86 -5.08 -2.35
N LEU A 162 0.35 -3.90 -2.76
CA LEU A 162 -0.95 -3.40 -2.34
C LEU A 162 -2.12 -4.13 -3.01
N TYR A 163 -1.89 -4.71 -4.19
CA TYR A 163 -2.76 -5.73 -4.77
C TYR A 163 -2.88 -6.94 -3.83
N ALA A 164 -1.75 -7.51 -3.42
CA ALA A 164 -1.72 -8.70 -2.57
C ALA A 164 -2.41 -8.47 -1.22
N TRP A 165 -2.17 -7.32 -0.58
CA TRP A 165 -2.74 -7.01 0.75
C TRP A 165 -4.26 -6.93 0.75
N LYS A 166 -4.88 -6.60 -0.38
CA LYS A 166 -6.33 -6.53 -0.54
C LYS A 166 -6.92 -7.82 -1.11
N VAL A 167 -6.29 -8.35 -2.16
CA VAL A 167 -6.84 -9.49 -2.91
C VAL A 167 -6.68 -10.81 -2.16
N ALA A 168 -5.52 -11.07 -1.56
CA ALA A 168 -5.28 -12.34 -0.88
C ALA A 168 -6.24 -12.59 0.31
N PRO A 169 -6.40 -11.67 1.29
CA PRO A 169 -7.35 -11.88 2.39
C PRO A 169 -8.81 -11.91 1.92
N ALA A 170 -9.20 -11.08 0.93
CA ALA A 170 -10.55 -11.08 0.39
C ALA A 170 -10.91 -12.42 -0.25
N LEU A 171 -10.01 -12.95 -1.07
CA LEU A 171 -10.18 -14.25 -1.71
C LEU A 171 -10.14 -15.40 -0.68
N MET A 172 -9.27 -15.34 0.33
CA MET A 172 -9.22 -16.34 1.40
C MET A 172 -10.51 -16.36 2.20
N ALA A 173 -11.10 -15.20 2.49
CA ALA A 173 -12.39 -15.07 3.15
C ALA A 173 -13.56 -15.64 2.32
N GLY A 174 -13.42 -15.73 0.99
CA GLY A 174 -14.46 -16.24 0.08
C GLY A 174 -15.26 -15.15 -0.63
N ASN A 175 -14.76 -13.93 -0.64
CA ASN A 175 -15.37 -12.80 -1.37
C ASN A 175 -15.06 -12.87 -2.86
N ALA A 176 -15.83 -12.14 -3.67
CA ALA A 176 -15.42 -11.71 -4.99
C ALA A 176 -14.74 -10.33 -4.91
N MET A 177 -13.79 -10.09 -5.81
CA MET A 177 -13.01 -8.86 -5.84
C MET A 177 -13.11 -8.19 -7.20
N LEU A 178 -13.48 -6.91 -7.19
CA LEU A 178 -13.38 -6.03 -8.33
C LEU A 178 -12.19 -5.07 -8.12
N ILE A 179 -11.20 -5.19 -8.99
CA ILE A 179 -9.90 -4.53 -8.84
C ILE A 179 -9.83 -3.35 -9.80
N LYS A 180 -9.45 -2.18 -9.29
CA LYS A 180 -9.16 -0.99 -10.08
C LYS A 180 -7.72 -0.54 -9.82
N PRO A 181 -6.79 -0.84 -10.73
CA PRO A 181 -5.41 -0.39 -10.61
C PRO A 181 -5.28 1.12 -10.87
N ALA A 182 -4.13 1.68 -10.49
CA ALA A 182 -3.75 3.01 -10.92
C ALA A 182 -3.58 3.07 -12.44
N SER A 183 -3.94 4.19 -13.07
CA SER A 183 -3.84 4.32 -14.53
C SER A 183 -2.39 4.35 -15.04
N THR A 184 -1.43 4.69 -14.18
CA THR A 184 -0.01 4.78 -14.55
C THR A 184 0.78 3.49 -14.31
N ALA A 185 0.21 2.49 -13.60
CA ALA A 185 0.87 1.22 -13.31
C ALA A 185 -0.15 0.05 -13.26
N PRO A 186 -0.93 -0.22 -14.32
CA PRO A 186 -1.96 -1.25 -14.33
C PRO A 186 -1.52 -2.58 -14.92
N LEU A 187 -0.39 -2.63 -15.65
CA LEU A 187 -0.06 -3.78 -16.52
C LEU A 187 0.25 -5.04 -15.71
N THR A 188 1.08 -4.90 -14.68
CA THR A 188 1.42 -6.03 -13.82
C THR A 188 0.19 -6.56 -13.08
N ASP A 189 -0.70 -5.68 -12.59
CA ASP A 189 -1.95 -6.08 -11.92
C ASP A 189 -2.91 -6.84 -12.86
N ILE A 190 -2.96 -6.45 -14.15
CA ILE A 190 -3.73 -7.17 -15.18
C ILE A 190 -3.18 -8.60 -15.34
N VAL A 191 -1.87 -8.75 -15.48
CA VAL A 191 -1.23 -10.07 -15.62
C VAL A 191 -1.45 -10.92 -14.38
N LEU A 192 -1.27 -10.35 -13.18
CA LEU A 192 -1.52 -11.04 -11.91
C LEU A 192 -2.97 -11.51 -11.78
N THR A 193 -3.94 -10.66 -12.19
CA THR A 193 -5.35 -11.05 -12.14
C THR A 193 -5.66 -12.19 -13.12
N GLN A 194 -5.06 -12.19 -14.30
CA GLN A 194 -5.15 -13.33 -15.23
C GLN A 194 -4.56 -14.61 -14.61
N MET A 195 -3.41 -14.51 -13.93
CA MET A 195 -2.75 -15.63 -13.27
C MET A 195 -3.57 -16.20 -12.08
N LEU A 196 -4.41 -15.41 -11.42
CA LEU A 196 -5.35 -15.93 -10.41
C LEU A 196 -6.30 -16.97 -11.02
N HIS A 197 -6.81 -16.70 -12.23
CA HIS A 197 -7.68 -17.66 -12.94
C HIS A 197 -6.90 -18.91 -13.39
N GLU A 198 -5.66 -18.76 -13.82
CA GLU A 198 -4.77 -19.88 -14.13
C GLU A 198 -4.50 -20.75 -12.89
N ALA A 199 -4.44 -20.16 -11.71
CA ALA A 199 -4.31 -20.87 -10.44
C ALA A 199 -5.60 -21.61 -10.03
N GLY A 200 -6.76 -21.27 -10.58
CA GLY A 200 -8.03 -21.93 -10.33
C GLY A 200 -9.08 -21.10 -9.58
N VAL A 201 -8.89 -19.77 -9.50
CA VAL A 201 -9.95 -18.85 -9.08
C VAL A 201 -11.07 -18.92 -10.13
N PRO A 202 -12.35 -19.17 -9.74
CA PRO A 202 -13.44 -19.25 -10.69
C PRO A 202 -13.65 -17.95 -11.47
N ALA A 203 -14.11 -18.09 -12.72
CA ALA A 203 -14.49 -16.96 -13.55
C ALA A 203 -15.47 -16.03 -12.80
N GLY A 204 -15.24 -14.72 -12.88
CA GLY A 204 -16.04 -13.70 -12.20
C GLY A 204 -15.65 -13.40 -10.74
N ILE A 205 -14.93 -14.29 -10.04
CA ILE A 205 -14.54 -14.05 -8.64
C ILE A 205 -13.45 -12.97 -8.51
N ALA A 206 -12.56 -12.85 -9.49
CA ALA A 206 -11.59 -11.77 -9.55
C ALA A 206 -11.71 -11.08 -10.91
N ASN A 207 -12.26 -9.87 -10.92
CA ASN A 207 -12.36 -9.03 -12.11
C ASN A 207 -11.49 -7.78 -11.95
N LEU A 208 -10.93 -7.27 -13.05
CA LEU A 208 -10.13 -6.05 -13.06
C LEU A 208 -10.63 -5.10 -14.14
N VAL A 209 -10.92 -3.86 -13.74
CA VAL A 209 -11.35 -2.79 -14.65
C VAL A 209 -10.36 -1.64 -14.60
N THR A 210 -9.82 -1.27 -15.77
CA THR A 210 -9.01 -0.06 -15.97
C THR A 210 -9.90 1.13 -16.31
N GLY A 211 -9.40 2.35 -16.16
CA GLY A 211 -10.13 3.55 -16.55
C GLY A 211 -10.03 4.70 -15.54
N PRO A 212 -10.60 5.88 -15.88
CA PRO A 212 -10.52 7.07 -15.05
C PRO A 212 -11.22 6.92 -13.70
N ALA A 213 -10.68 7.60 -12.67
CA ALA A 213 -11.30 7.66 -11.35
C ALA A 213 -12.70 8.29 -11.41
N SER A 214 -12.89 9.34 -12.24
CA SER A 214 -14.15 10.09 -12.40
C SER A 214 -15.30 9.31 -13.05
N SER A 215 -15.03 8.18 -13.69
CA SER A 215 -16.07 7.32 -14.32
C SER A 215 -16.08 5.92 -13.71
N ALA A 216 -15.07 5.12 -14.03
CA ALA A 216 -14.97 3.74 -13.49
C ALA A 216 -14.82 3.73 -11.96
N GLY A 217 -13.99 4.63 -11.38
CA GLY A 217 -13.82 4.73 -9.93
C GLY A 217 -15.11 5.12 -9.21
N GLU A 218 -15.80 6.17 -9.67
CA GLU A 218 -17.05 6.63 -9.07
C GLU A 218 -18.16 5.58 -9.15
N GLU A 219 -18.31 4.88 -10.27
CA GLU A 219 -19.28 3.80 -10.37
C GLU A 219 -18.97 2.67 -9.38
N LEU A 220 -17.70 2.29 -9.27
CA LEU A 220 -17.27 1.23 -8.35
C LEU A 220 -17.62 1.54 -6.90
N ILE A 221 -17.32 2.77 -6.41
CA ILE A 221 -17.54 3.14 -5.01
C ILE A 221 -19.02 3.34 -4.68
N ARG A 222 -19.85 3.74 -5.66
CA ARG A 222 -21.28 4.00 -5.45
C ARG A 222 -22.17 2.80 -5.74
N HIS A 223 -21.69 1.81 -6.49
CA HIS A 223 -22.51 0.67 -6.91
C HIS A 223 -23.09 -0.09 -5.69
N PRO A 224 -24.43 -0.30 -5.59
CA PRO A 224 -25.08 -0.83 -4.38
C PRO A 224 -24.68 -2.28 -4.05
N ALA A 225 -24.26 -3.07 -5.03
CA ALA A 225 -23.80 -4.45 -4.82
C ALA A 225 -22.40 -4.53 -4.20
N VAL A 226 -21.57 -3.50 -4.33
CA VAL A 226 -20.26 -3.43 -3.66
C VAL A 226 -20.49 -3.18 -2.18
N LYS A 227 -20.06 -4.12 -1.33
CA LYS A 227 -20.29 -4.09 0.13
C LYS A 227 -19.08 -3.61 0.92
N LYS A 228 -17.87 -3.76 0.35
CA LYS A 228 -16.62 -3.28 0.96
C LYS A 228 -15.76 -2.59 -0.08
N ILE A 229 -15.11 -1.50 0.36
CA ILE A 229 -14.10 -0.78 -0.42
C ILE A 229 -12.78 -0.79 0.36
N ALA A 230 -11.72 -1.31 -0.24
CA ALA A 230 -10.36 -1.21 0.26
C ALA A 230 -9.57 -0.27 -0.67
N LEU A 231 -9.14 0.86 -0.12
CA LEU A 231 -8.37 1.88 -0.84
C LEU A 231 -6.99 2.03 -0.24
N THR A 232 -5.97 2.14 -1.09
CA THR A 232 -4.73 2.84 -0.75
C THR A 232 -4.58 4.04 -1.69
N GLY A 233 -4.39 5.23 -1.12
CA GLY A 233 -4.31 6.46 -1.91
C GLY A 233 -4.13 7.72 -1.07
N SER A 234 -4.39 8.91 -1.67
CA SER A 234 -4.29 10.17 -0.95
C SER A 234 -5.39 10.32 0.12
N THR A 235 -5.10 11.08 1.16
CA THR A 235 -6.06 11.38 2.23
C THR A 235 -7.34 12.03 1.71
N SER A 236 -7.23 12.93 0.73
CA SER A 236 -8.39 13.57 0.09
C SER A 236 -9.29 12.56 -0.65
N THR A 237 -8.68 11.62 -1.38
CA THR A 237 -9.40 10.51 -2.04
C THR A 237 -10.07 9.59 -1.01
N GLY A 238 -9.38 9.29 0.10
CA GLY A 238 -9.93 8.48 1.19
C GLY A 238 -11.16 9.13 1.82
N LYS A 239 -11.10 10.42 2.14
CA LYS A 239 -12.24 11.19 2.68
C LYS A 239 -13.43 11.20 1.71
N HIS A 240 -13.19 11.37 0.40
CA HIS A 240 -14.24 11.31 -0.64
C HIS A 240 -14.90 9.92 -0.68
N ILE A 241 -14.10 8.85 -0.71
CA ILE A 241 -14.62 7.47 -0.75
C ILE A 241 -15.38 7.13 0.53
N TYR A 242 -14.89 7.57 1.69
CA TYR A 242 -15.56 7.33 2.97
C TYR A 242 -16.95 7.97 3.00
N ALA A 243 -17.05 9.22 2.52
CA ALA A 243 -18.33 9.92 2.41
C ALA A 243 -19.30 9.17 1.45
N ALA A 244 -18.82 8.71 0.29
CA ALA A 244 -19.62 7.95 -0.66
C ALA A 244 -20.04 6.57 -0.11
N ALA A 245 -19.17 5.90 0.63
CA ALA A 245 -19.42 4.60 1.26
C ALA A 245 -20.51 4.67 2.34
N ALA A 246 -20.61 5.79 3.05
CA ALA A 246 -21.61 6.03 4.08
C ALA A 246 -23.05 5.96 3.54
N GLU A 247 -23.31 6.40 2.31
CA GLU A 247 -24.62 6.35 1.67
C GLU A 247 -25.16 4.90 1.57
N GLY A 248 -24.28 3.91 1.42
CA GLY A 248 -24.61 2.50 1.30
C GLY A 248 -24.25 1.65 2.53
N LEU A 249 -23.80 2.27 3.64
CA LEU A 249 -23.27 1.61 4.84
C LEU A 249 -22.23 0.54 4.50
N LYS A 250 -21.35 0.86 3.55
CA LYS A 250 -20.31 -0.07 3.08
C LYS A 250 -19.17 -0.16 4.09
N HIS A 251 -18.60 -1.33 4.23
CA HIS A 251 -17.33 -1.47 4.94
C HIS A 251 -16.22 -0.74 4.18
N VAL A 252 -15.29 -0.13 4.91
CA VAL A 252 -14.12 0.52 4.33
C VAL A 252 -12.85 0.09 5.04
N THR A 253 -11.77 -0.09 4.29
CA THR A 253 -10.39 -0.10 4.79
C THR A 253 -9.65 0.94 3.97
N LEU A 254 -9.09 1.94 4.64
CA LEU A 254 -8.45 3.09 4.01
C LEU A 254 -7.01 3.19 4.50
N GLU A 255 -6.07 3.01 3.59
CA GLU A 255 -4.65 3.23 3.79
C GLU A 255 -4.26 4.51 3.04
N LEU A 256 -3.98 5.57 3.79
CA LEU A 256 -3.87 6.92 3.27
C LEU A 256 -2.45 7.48 3.44
N GLY A 257 -2.30 8.79 3.24
CA GLY A 257 -1.03 9.47 3.39
C GLY A 257 -0.42 9.35 4.77
N GLY A 258 0.89 9.55 4.85
CA GLY A 258 1.66 9.57 6.08
C GLY A 258 2.74 10.66 6.03
N ALA A 259 3.14 11.14 7.19
CA ALA A 259 4.29 12.03 7.36
C ALA A 259 5.23 11.44 8.41
N ASP A 260 5.63 10.20 8.18
CA ASP A 260 6.27 9.33 9.15
C ASP A 260 7.52 9.94 9.77
N PRO A 261 7.52 10.17 11.10
CA PRO A 261 8.64 10.72 11.82
C PRO A 261 9.65 9.65 12.20
N THR A 262 10.93 10.03 12.24
CA THR A 262 11.99 9.25 12.86
C THR A 262 12.70 10.11 13.90
N VAL A 263 12.85 9.62 15.13
CA VAL A 263 13.65 10.27 16.18
C VAL A 263 14.98 9.54 16.30
N VAL A 264 16.07 10.31 16.23
CA VAL A 264 17.45 9.80 16.40
C VAL A 264 18.03 10.38 17.67
N CYS A 265 18.21 9.51 18.68
CA CYS A 265 18.78 9.86 19.98
C CYS A 265 20.31 9.91 19.93
N ASP A 266 20.91 10.49 20.95
CA ASP A 266 22.37 10.66 21.06
C ASP A 266 23.15 9.38 21.39
N ASP A 267 22.44 8.34 21.81
CA ASP A 267 22.98 7.01 22.09
C ASP A 267 22.79 6.02 20.92
N ALA A 268 22.24 6.48 19.78
CA ALA A 268 22.02 5.64 18.62
C ALA A 268 23.32 5.32 17.86
N ASP A 269 23.33 4.18 17.14
CA ASP A 269 24.32 3.95 16.07
C ASP A 269 23.98 4.87 14.89
N LEU A 270 24.63 6.04 14.87
CA LEU A 270 24.37 7.09 13.87
C LEU A 270 24.69 6.64 12.46
N ALA A 271 25.70 5.79 12.26
CA ALA A 271 26.08 5.32 10.92
C ALA A 271 25.02 4.33 10.37
N ALA A 272 24.60 3.37 11.17
CA ALA A 272 23.52 2.42 10.80
C ALA A 272 22.20 3.15 10.60
N ALA A 273 21.86 4.13 11.44
CA ALA A 273 20.66 4.95 11.31
C ALA A 273 20.67 5.74 10.00
N ALA A 274 21.77 6.44 9.68
CA ALA A 274 21.90 7.23 8.46
C ALA A 274 21.78 6.35 7.20
N GLU A 275 22.49 5.23 7.15
CA GLU A 275 22.42 4.29 6.03
C GLU A 275 21.00 3.75 5.83
N THR A 276 20.37 3.32 6.91
CA THR A 276 19.01 2.75 6.88
C THR A 276 17.96 3.78 6.44
N ILE A 277 18.02 5.00 7.02
CA ILE A 277 17.09 6.08 6.69
C ILE A 277 17.24 6.48 5.22
N VAL A 278 18.47 6.61 4.72
CA VAL A 278 18.72 6.97 3.32
C VAL A 278 18.29 5.87 2.36
N ARG A 279 18.86 4.65 2.50
CA ARG A 279 18.70 3.60 1.48
C ARG A 279 17.35 2.90 1.52
N SER A 280 16.82 2.65 2.72
CA SER A 280 15.61 1.85 2.89
C SER A 280 14.41 2.68 3.39
N GLY A 281 14.69 3.76 4.12
CA GLY A 281 13.66 4.59 4.73
C GLY A 281 13.14 5.68 3.81
N ARG A 282 14.01 6.43 3.13
CA ARG A 282 13.56 7.60 2.35
C ARG A 282 13.68 7.44 0.85
N PHE A 283 14.82 7.01 0.32
CA PHE A 283 15.07 7.09 -1.12
C PHE A 283 14.74 5.80 -1.88
N ARG A 284 14.32 4.74 -1.19
CA ARG A 284 13.69 3.59 -1.81
C ARG A 284 12.48 4.03 -2.64
N ASN A 285 12.33 3.49 -3.85
CA ASN A 285 11.28 3.86 -4.80
C ASN A 285 11.17 5.38 -5.04
N ALA A 286 12.32 6.09 -5.04
CA ALA A 286 12.41 7.54 -5.14
C ALA A 286 11.55 8.28 -4.08
N GLY A 287 11.40 7.74 -2.87
CA GLY A 287 10.61 8.33 -1.80
C GLY A 287 9.10 8.14 -1.92
N GLN A 288 8.63 7.44 -2.95
CA GLN A 288 7.21 7.22 -3.22
C GLN A 288 6.65 6.07 -2.36
N SER A 289 6.68 6.24 -1.04
CA SER A 289 6.15 5.27 -0.08
C SER A 289 5.34 5.98 1.01
N CYS A 290 4.18 5.42 1.34
CA CYS A 290 3.35 5.93 2.44
C CYS A 290 4.08 5.86 3.79
N THR A 291 4.90 4.81 4.02
CA THR A 291 5.73 4.60 5.22
C THR A 291 7.17 5.05 5.06
N SER A 292 7.53 5.85 4.04
CA SER A 292 8.89 6.39 3.96
C SER A 292 9.17 7.35 5.12
N VAL A 293 10.42 7.38 5.58
CA VAL A 293 10.87 8.38 6.55
C VAL A 293 10.74 9.77 5.92
N LYS A 294 9.79 10.58 6.38
CA LYS A 294 9.47 11.89 5.81
C LYS A 294 9.98 13.05 6.65
N ARG A 295 10.16 12.84 7.97
CA ARG A 295 10.60 13.87 8.92
C ARG A 295 11.58 13.24 9.90
N VAL A 296 12.79 13.79 10.01
CA VAL A 296 13.81 13.29 10.93
C VAL A 296 14.09 14.30 12.02
N TYR A 297 13.94 13.90 13.26
CA TYR A 297 14.20 14.67 14.47
C TYR A 297 15.43 14.13 15.17
N VAL A 298 16.50 14.91 15.23
CA VAL A 298 17.82 14.47 15.70
C VAL A 298 18.23 15.27 16.92
N PHE A 299 18.70 14.60 17.96
CA PHE A 299 19.20 15.27 19.16
C PHE A 299 20.33 16.25 18.80
N ALA A 300 20.29 17.45 19.40
CA ALA A 300 21.14 18.58 19.01
C ALA A 300 22.64 18.29 19.10
N ASN A 301 23.08 17.48 20.08
CA ASN A 301 24.48 17.13 20.32
C ASN A 301 25.09 16.19 19.27
N VAL A 302 24.27 15.48 18.47
CA VAL A 302 24.70 14.58 17.39
C VAL A 302 24.21 15.04 16.02
N PHE A 303 23.50 16.15 15.93
CA PHE A 303 22.87 16.62 14.71
C PHE A 303 23.84 16.87 13.56
N ASP A 304 24.95 17.56 13.82
CA ASP A 304 25.89 17.97 12.77
C ASP A 304 26.63 16.75 12.21
N GLU A 305 26.99 15.79 13.06
CA GLU A 305 27.57 14.51 12.62
C GLU A 305 26.57 13.70 11.82
N PHE A 306 25.34 13.54 12.33
CA PHE A 306 24.31 12.76 11.69
C PHE A 306 23.90 13.36 10.33
N SER A 307 23.74 14.68 10.25
CA SER A 307 23.39 15.37 9.00
C SER A 307 24.45 15.16 7.92
N ARG A 308 25.75 15.19 8.29
CA ARG A 308 26.84 14.89 7.37
C ARG A 308 26.79 13.43 6.89
N LEU A 309 26.54 12.46 7.79
CA LEU A 309 26.42 11.05 7.42
C LEU A 309 25.27 10.83 6.43
N VAL A 310 24.11 11.45 6.67
CA VAL A 310 22.94 11.37 5.78
C VAL A 310 23.24 11.98 4.42
N ALA A 311 23.86 13.17 4.39
CA ALA A 311 24.22 13.85 3.15
C ALA A 311 25.22 13.02 2.32
N ASP A 312 26.28 12.51 2.95
CA ASP A 312 27.27 11.65 2.31
C ASP A 312 26.67 10.37 1.71
N GLN A 313 25.69 9.77 2.38
CA GLN A 313 24.98 8.60 1.87
C GLN A 313 24.03 8.94 0.71
N ALA A 314 23.33 10.08 0.78
CA ALA A 314 22.42 10.54 -0.27
C ALA A 314 23.16 10.86 -1.57
N ASP A 315 24.32 11.54 -1.50
CA ASP A 315 25.13 11.90 -2.67
C ASP A 315 25.74 10.67 -3.39
N ARG A 316 25.86 9.53 -2.69
CA ARG A 316 26.34 8.27 -3.30
C ARG A 316 25.28 7.53 -4.09
N LEU A 317 24.00 7.90 -3.98
CA LEU A 317 22.92 7.22 -4.69
C LEU A 317 22.96 7.57 -6.19
N ARG A 318 23.07 6.57 -7.01
CA ARG A 318 23.07 6.70 -8.47
C ARG A 318 21.63 6.68 -8.98
N VAL A 319 21.20 7.83 -9.49
CA VAL A 319 19.90 7.99 -10.14
C VAL A 319 20.00 7.49 -11.58
N GLY A 320 19.01 6.73 -12.05
CA GLY A 320 19.03 6.24 -13.43
C GLY A 320 17.83 5.36 -13.77
N ASN A 321 17.91 4.73 -14.95
CA ASN A 321 16.89 3.76 -15.38
C ASN A 321 16.91 2.54 -14.45
N GLY A 322 15.75 2.17 -13.93
CA GLY A 322 15.62 1.06 -12.97
C GLY A 322 16.03 -0.32 -13.50
N LEU A 323 16.11 -0.50 -14.80
CA LEU A 323 16.61 -1.75 -15.43
C LEU A 323 18.14 -1.84 -15.46
N GLU A 324 18.86 -0.73 -15.23
CA GLU A 324 20.31 -0.73 -15.20
C GLU A 324 20.83 -1.23 -13.83
N ALA A 325 21.72 -2.21 -13.85
CA ALA A 325 22.21 -2.89 -12.65
C ALA A 325 22.89 -1.97 -11.61
N MET A 326 23.42 -0.84 -12.07
CA MET A 326 24.14 0.10 -11.21
C MET A 326 23.26 1.23 -10.67
N THR A 327 21.96 1.27 -11.02
CA THR A 327 21.03 2.28 -10.53
C THR A 327 20.58 1.95 -9.11
N ASP A 328 20.69 2.93 -8.21
CA ASP A 328 20.24 2.83 -6.82
C ASP A 328 18.83 3.42 -6.64
N MET A 329 18.45 4.43 -7.43
CA MET A 329 17.15 5.11 -7.38
C MET A 329 16.62 5.39 -8.80
N GLY A 330 15.40 4.94 -9.08
CA GLY A 330 14.70 5.19 -10.33
C GLY A 330 14.06 6.58 -10.39
N PRO A 331 13.28 6.86 -11.47
CA PRO A 331 12.49 8.09 -11.59
C PRO A 331 11.26 8.08 -10.66
N LEU A 332 10.62 9.24 -10.55
CA LEU A 332 9.24 9.36 -10.09
C LEU A 332 8.29 8.77 -11.15
N ASN A 333 7.10 8.33 -10.73
CA ASN A 333 6.19 7.59 -11.62
C ASN A 333 5.57 8.46 -12.72
N ASN A 334 5.30 9.74 -12.45
CA ASN A 334 4.63 10.61 -13.41
C ASN A 334 5.01 12.08 -13.23
N ALA A 335 4.58 12.93 -14.18
CA ALA A 335 4.91 14.35 -14.20
C ALA A 335 4.36 15.09 -12.96
N GLN A 336 3.11 14.81 -12.57
CA GLN A 336 2.46 15.49 -11.45
C GLN A 336 3.22 15.26 -10.14
N VAL A 337 3.59 14.00 -9.84
CA VAL A 337 4.38 13.69 -8.64
C VAL A 337 5.71 14.43 -8.65
N ARG A 338 6.37 14.55 -9.81
CA ARG A 338 7.62 15.31 -9.91
C ARG A 338 7.40 16.80 -9.64
N GLU A 339 6.37 17.39 -10.22
CA GLU A 339 6.04 18.81 -10.02
C GLU A 339 5.69 19.10 -8.55
N ASP A 340 4.93 18.24 -7.90
CA ASP A 340 4.60 18.36 -6.47
C ASP A 340 5.88 18.32 -5.60
N VAL A 341 6.81 17.41 -5.90
CA VAL A 341 8.09 17.30 -5.15
C VAL A 341 8.99 18.50 -5.40
N GLU A 342 9.05 18.98 -6.64
CA GLU A 342 9.80 20.21 -6.99
C GLU A 342 9.22 21.42 -6.25
N HIS A 343 7.90 21.49 -6.07
CA HIS A 343 7.24 22.52 -5.29
C HIS A 343 7.66 22.48 -3.81
N PHE A 344 7.60 21.32 -3.14
CA PHE A 344 8.04 21.18 -1.75
C PHE A 344 9.49 21.60 -1.53
N LEU A 345 10.37 21.20 -2.45
CA LEU A 345 11.79 21.59 -2.39
C LEU A 345 11.96 23.11 -2.57
N ALA A 346 11.25 23.69 -3.52
CA ALA A 346 11.30 25.13 -3.79
C ALA A 346 10.73 25.95 -2.62
N ASP A 347 9.60 25.55 -2.01
CA ASP A 347 9.01 26.20 -0.82
C ASP A 347 10.00 26.21 0.33
N ALA A 348 10.58 25.05 0.67
CA ALA A 348 11.54 24.94 1.77
C ALA A 348 12.77 25.83 1.55
N LEU A 349 13.35 25.83 0.36
CA LEU A 349 14.52 26.66 0.01
C LEU A 349 14.20 28.18 0.01
N HIS A 350 13.04 28.56 -0.52
CA HIS A 350 12.60 29.96 -0.52
C HIS A 350 12.40 30.49 0.90
N ARG A 351 11.96 29.65 1.84
CA ARG A 351 11.81 30.00 3.27
C ARG A 351 13.13 30.01 4.03
N GLY A 352 14.23 29.56 3.45
CA GLY A 352 15.57 29.64 4.05
C GLY A 352 16.16 28.31 4.49
N ALA A 353 15.56 27.16 4.13
CA ALA A 353 16.18 25.86 4.34
C ALA A 353 17.51 25.75 3.60
N VAL A 354 18.44 24.98 4.17
CA VAL A 354 19.75 24.73 3.58
C VAL A 354 19.79 23.34 2.93
N LEU A 355 20.08 23.30 1.63
CA LEU A 355 20.28 22.05 0.89
C LEU A 355 21.72 21.57 1.12
N VAL A 356 21.89 20.42 1.78
CA VAL A 356 23.21 19.86 2.12
C VAL A 356 23.61 18.69 1.22
N ALA A 357 22.69 18.12 0.44
CA ALA A 357 22.98 17.11 -0.57
C ALA A 357 21.93 17.11 -1.69
N GLY A 358 22.36 16.83 -2.91
CA GLY A 358 21.53 16.55 -4.07
C GLY A 358 20.62 17.69 -4.52
N GLY A 359 19.32 17.37 -4.71
CA GLY A 359 18.30 18.30 -5.18
C GLY A 359 18.29 18.56 -6.69
N GLY A 360 17.12 18.93 -7.22
CA GLY A 360 16.92 19.25 -8.63
C GLY A 360 16.98 18.04 -9.57
N ARG A 361 16.87 18.33 -10.86
CA ARG A 361 16.93 17.30 -11.92
C ARG A 361 18.39 16.93 -12.22
N PRO A 362 18.71 15.64 -12.47
CA PRO A 362 20.03 15.27 -12.95
C PRO A 362 20.26 15.78 -14.38
N GLU A 363 21.52 16.10 -14.69
CA GLU A 363 21.91 16.62 -16.03
C GLU A 363 22.33 15.48 -16.95
N GLY A 364 22.14 15.67 -18.26
CA GLY A 364 22.56 14.76 -19.31
C GLY A 364 21.40 14.18 -20.14
N ALA A 365 21.73 13.74 -21.35
CA ALA A 365 20.74 13.27 -22.32
C ALA A 365 19.92 12.06 -21.83
N GLY A 366 20.47 11.20 -20.97
CA GLY A 366 19.78 10.03 -20.41
C GLY A 366 18.64 10.37 -19.48
N TYR A 367 18.58 11.61 -18.95
CA TYR A 367 17.54 12.04 -18.02
C TYR A 367 16.45 12.92 -18.64
N ALA A 368 16.69 13.40 -19.88
CA ALA A 368 15.86 14.43 -20.51
C ALA A 368 14.40 14.01 -20.71
N LYS A 369 14.15 12.70 -20.87
CA LYS A 369 12.84 12.12 -21.19
C LYS A 369 12.18 11.40 -20.02
N GLY A 370 12.79 11.43 -18.84
CA GLY A 370 12.27 10.77 -17.64
C GLY A 370 11.86 11.74 -16.54
N TYR A 371 11.17 11.21 -15.53
CA TYR A 371 10.73 11.99 -14.36
C TYR A 371 11.75 11.92 -13.22
N PHE A 372 13.03 12.09 -13.54
CA PHE A 372 14.12 11.96 -12.59
C PHE A 372 14.27 13.20 -11.69
N LEU A 373 14.54 12.95 -10.40
CA LEU A 373 15.03 13.94 -9.44
C LEU A 373 16.18 13.35 -8.65
N ARG A 374 17.13 14.18 -8.22
CA ARG A 374 18.20 13.75 -7.31
C ARG A 374 17.68 13.70 -5.88
N PRO A 375 18.16 12.77 -5.02
CA PRO A 375 17.88 12.79 -3.59
C PRO A 375 18.23 14.18 -3.03
N ALA A 376 17.36 14.74 -2.18
CA ALA A 376 17.58 16.03 -1.55
C ALA A 376 17.59 15.89 -0.03
N VAL A 377 18.60 16.43 0.64
CA VAL A 377 18.66 16.49 2.11
C VAL A 377 18.66 17.95 2.54
N LEU A 378 17.73 18.31 3.42
CA LEU A 378 17.51 19.66 3.91
C LEU A 378 17.78 19.74 5.41
N ILE A 379 18.46 20.79 5.84
CA ILE A 379 18.62 21.20 7.24
C ILE A 379 18.10 22.63 7.43
N ASP A 380 17.95 23.05 8.67
CA ASP A 380 17.47 24.39 9.04
C ASP A 380 16.16 24.78 8.32
N VAL A 381 15.31 23.78 8.08
CA VAL A 381 14.00 23.97 7.45
C VAL A 381 13.06 24.69 8.42
N PRO A 382 12.54 25.89 8.06
CA PRO A 382 11.65 26.64 8.94
C PRO A 382 10.40 25.85 9.32
N PRO A 383 9.86 26.05 10.55
CA PRO A 383 8.72 25.26 11.04
C PRO A 383 7.43 25.45 10.24
N ASP A 384 7.31 26.55 9.49
CA ASP A 384 6.16 26.89 8.64
C ASP A 384 6.32 26.42 7.18
N ALA A 385 7.40 25.71 6.84
CA ALA A 385 7.56 25.08 5.53
C ALA A 385 6.56 23.94 5.33
N GLU A 386 5.98 23.87 4.13
CA GLU A 386 4.94 22.90 3.80
C GLU A 386 5.35 21.45 4.04
N ILE A 387 6.64 21.13 3.82
CA ILE A 387 7.19 19.78 3.97
C ILE A 387 7.05 19.18 5.39
N TRP A 388 6.82 20.00 6.42
CA TRP A 388 6.55 19.53 7.80
C TRP A 388 5.09 19.14 8.03
N HIS A 389 4.17 19.68 7.23
CA HIS A 389 2.73 19.61 7.44
C HIS A 389 2.03 18.71 6.44
N GLU A 390 2.53 18.68 5.20
CA GLU A 390 1.97 17.91 4.10
C GLU A 390 2.87 16.72 3.73
N GLU A 391 2.30 15.74 3.02
CA GLU A 391 3.04 14.57 2.55
C GLU A 391 3.86 14.86 1.31
N CYS A 392 5.17 15.02 1.43
CA CYS A 392 6.08 15.03 0.29
C CYS A 392 6.32 13.59 -0.21
N PHE A 393 5.70 13.23 -1.34
CA PHE A 393 5.75 11.87 -1.89
C PHE A 393 6.89 11.69 -2.90
N GLY A 394 8.13 11.99 -2.46
CA GLY A 394 9.32 11.96 -3.31
C GLY A 394 10.64 12.10 -2.56
N PRO A 395 11.78 12.21 -3.24
CA PRO A 395 13.10 12.06 -2.65
C PRO A 395 13.63 13.35 -1.96
N VAL A 396 12.90 13.87 -0.98
CA VAL A 396 13.33 15.03 -0.17
C VAL A 396 13.27 14.67 1.31
N LEU A 397 14.36 14.83 2.03
CA LEU A 397 14.50 14.45 3.44
C LEU A 397 14.87 15.67 4.29
N PRO A 398 13.92 16.26 5.04
CA PRO A 398 14.19 17.31 6.02
C PRO A 398 14.66 16.71 7.36
N LEU A 399 15.70 17.34 7.95
CA LEU A 399 16.21 17.05 9.29
C LEU A 399 16.00 18.27 10.19
N MET A 400 15.58 18.02 11.43
CA MET A 400 15.36 19.05 12.46
C MET A 400 16.09 18.70 13.74
N LYS A 401 16.75 19.70 14.35
CA LYS A 401 17.33 19.59 15.69
C LYS A 401 16.23 19.54 16.73
N VAL A 402 16.35 18.64 17.70
CA VAL A 402 15.54 18.60 18.91
C VAL A 402 16.45 18.49 20.14
N ARG A 403 15.99 19.02 21.26
CA ARG A 403 16.76 19.04 22.53
C ARG A 403 16.85 17.65 23.18
N ASP A 404 15.73 16.93 23.15
CA ASP A 404 15.52 15.69 23.88
C ASP A 404 14.38 14.87 23.24
N LEU A 405 14.06 13.72 23.86
CA LEU A 405 13.02 12.82 23.43
C LEU A 405 11.62 13.47 23.52
N ASP A 406 11.37 14.28 24.55
CA ASP A 406 10.09 14.95 24.76
C ASP A 406 9.74 15.88 23.59
N GLU A 407 10.68 16.74 23.19
CA GLU A 407 10.50 17.62 22.04
C GLU A 407 10.38 16.82 20.74
N GLY A 408 11.17 15.74 20.58
CA GLY A 408 11.10 14.84 19.42
C GLY A 408 9.71 14.22 19.27
N ILE A 409 9.13 13.69 20.34
CA ILE A 409 7.78 13.11 20.35
C ILE A 409 6.71 14.19 20.10
N GLU A 410 6.82 15.36 20.74
CA GLU A 410 5.88 16.48 20.55
C GLU A 410 5.80 16.87 19.06
N LYS A 411 6.96 17.09 18.45
CA LYS A 411 7.04 17.45 17.02
C LYS A 411 6.60 16.29 16.10
N ALA A 412 6.91 15.06 16.44
CA ALA A 412 6.47 13.90 15.71
C ALA A 412 4.94 13.80 15.68
N ASN A 413 4.28 14.07 16.81
CA ASN A 413 2.83 13.99 16.98
C ASN A 413 2.07 15.21 16.44
N SER A 414 2.73 16.32 16.13
CA SER A 414 2.09 17.57 15.67
C SER A 414 1.48 17.50 14.26
N SER A 415 1.57 16.37 13.58
CA SER A 415 1.00 16.14 12.26
C SER A 415 -0.43 15.58 12.35
N PRO A 416 -1.30 15.84 11.36
CA PRO A 416 -2.60 15.19 11.23
C PRO A 416 -2.47 13.70 10.88
N TYR A 417 -1.30 13.26 10.45
CA TYR A 417 -1.00 11.88 10.07
C TYR A 417 -0.53 11.03 11.27
N GLY A 418 -0.62 9.72 11.12
CA GLY A 418 -0.18 8.74 12.11
C GLY A 418 -0.08 7.33 11.51
N LEU A 419 0.65 7.19 10.37
CA LEU A 419 0.80 5.88 9.72
C LEU A 419 1.91 5.08 10.38
N GLY A 420 3.15 5.48 10.22
CA GLY A 420 4.31 4.85 10.79
C GLY A 420 5.18 5.84 11.57
N SER A 421 6.14 5.32 12.33
CA SER A 421 7.14 6.10 13.06
C SER A 421 8.36 5.24 13.36
N ALA A 422 9.51 5.85 13.62
CA ALA A 422 10.70 5.12 14.03
C ALA A 422 11.47 5.83 15.14
N ILE A 423 12.20 5.06 15.93
CA ILE A 423 13.17 5.54 16.90
C ILE A 423 14.50 4.81 16.73
N TRP A 424 15.60 5.55 16.88
CA TRP A 424 16.96 5.03 16.95
C TRP A 424 17.56 5.41 18.31
N SER A 425 17.79 4.41 19.16
CA SER A 425 18.35 4.55 20.52
C SER A 425 18.81 3.20 21.02
N ASP A 426 19.87 3.18 21.85
CA ASP A 426 20.31 1.98 22.58
C ASP A 426 19.67 1.86 23.98
N SER A 427 18.83 2.84 24.37
CA SER A 427 18.17 2.86 25.66
C SER A 427 16.77 2.27 25.61
N ASP A 428 16.56 1.09 26.19
CA ASP A 428 15.23 0.47 26.32
C ASP A 428 14.21 1.44 26.95
N ARG A 429 14.62 2.23 27.95
CA ARG A 429 13.74 3.22 28.57
C ARG A 429 13.24 4.28 27.59
N ARG A 430 14.12 4.80 26.72
CA ARG A 430 13.74 5.79 25.72
C ARG A 430 12.85 5.16 24.65
N ILE A 431 13.14 3.92 24.27
CA ILE A 431 12.36 3.16 23.28
C ILE A 431 10.93 2.96 23.79
N GLU A 432 10.76 2.43 25.02
CA GLU A 432 9.44 2.21 25.60
C GLU A 432 8.67 3.53 25.76
N GLU A 433 9.33 4.59 26.24
CA GLU A 433 8.73 5.91 26.36
C GLU A 433 8.26 6.47 25.02
N PHE A 434 9.03 6.27 23.93
CA PHE A 434 8.65 6.65 22.59
C PHE A 434 7.43 5.85 22.11
N VAL A 435 7.48 4.51 22.26
CA VAL A 435 6.39 3.61 21.85
C VAL A 435 5.08 3.94 22.54
N ASP A 436 5.12 4.24 23.84
CA ASP A 436 3.92 4.58 24.61
C ASP A 436 3.28 5.92 24.21
N ARG A 437 4.09 6.87 23.76
CA ARG A 437 3.63 8.26 23.53
C ARG A 437 3.43 8.65 22.08
N ILE A 438 4.00 7.90 21.14
CA ILE A 438 3.87 8.20 19.71
C ILE A 438 2.46 7.88 19.20
N GLN A 439 1.91 8.77 18.38
CA GLN A 439 0.57 8.62 17.78
C GLN A 439 0.68 8.10 16.35
N ALA A 440 1.12 6.87 16.21
CA ALA A 440 1.22 6.18 14.92
C ALA A 440 0.68 4.75 15.05
N GLY A 441 0.23 4.18 13.93
CA GLY A 441 -0.27 2.80 13.89
C GLY A 441 0.85 1.77 13.90
N MET A 442 2.07 2.15 13.49
CA MET A 442 3.24 1.29 13.41
C MET A 442 4.49 1.98 13.96
N VAL A 443 5.36 1.21 14.63
CA VAL A 443 6.62 1.71 15.19
C VAL A 443 7.75 0.77 14.80
N TRP A 444 8.83 1.32 14.27
CA TRP A 444 10.08 0.59 14.01
C TRP A 444 11.15 1.07 14.98
N VAL A 445 11.81 0.12 15.63
CA VAL A 445 12.88 0.36 16.61
C VAL A 445 14.19 -0.10 16.01
N ASN A 446 15.16 0.82 15.84
CA ASN A 446 16.48 0.54 15.29
C ASN A 446 16.43 -0.23 13.96
N TYR A 447 15.38 0.02 13.16
CA TYR A 447 15.16 -0.74 11.94
C TYR A 447 14.47 0.09 10.84
N LYS A 448 14.53 -0.42 9.61
CA LYS A 448 13.86 0.18 8.44
C LYS A 448 12.36 -0.03 8.49
N PRO A 449 11.57 0.85 7.87
CA PRO A 449 10.16 0.57 7.59
C PRO A 449 10.01 -0.75 6.81
N LEU A 450 9.35 -1.72 7.42
CA LEU A 450 9.14 -3.05 6.85
C LEU A 450 7.69 -3.47 7.07
N SER A 451 7.08 -4.01 6.02
CA SER A 451 5.77 -4.67 6.08
C SER A 451 5.98 -6.18 5.95
N ILE A 452 5.39 -6.94 6.86
CA ILE A 452 5.41 -8.41 6.85
C ILE A 452 3.98 -8.94 6.96
N PRO A 453 3.65 -10.06 6.31
CA PRO A 453 2.28 -10.56 6.28
C PRO A 453 1.68 -10.88 7.66
N GLU A 454 2.52 -11.21 8.65
CA GLU A 454 2.11 -11.59 10.01
C GLU A 454 1.73 -10.41 10.90
N ALA A 455 2.18 -9.19 10.56
CA ALA A 455 1.94 -8.00 11.36
C ALA A 455 0.88 -7.10 10.73
N PRO A 456 -0.11 -6.59 11.50
CA PRO A 456 -1.10 -5.67 10.95
C PRO A 456 -0.44 -4.38 10.49
N PHE A 457 -0.88 -3.89 9.33
CA PHE A 457 -0.45 -2.64 8.72
C PHE A 457 -1.60 -1.63 8.73
N GLY A 458 -1.33 -0.40 9.12
CA GLY A 458 -2.31 0.68 9.04
C GLY A 458 -2.07 1.80 10.03
N GLY A 459 -2.68 2.94 9.72
CA GLY A 459 -2.52 4.19 10.44
C GLY A 459 -3.63 4.49 11.44
N VAL A 460 -3.42 5.59 12.16
CA VAL A 460 -4.41 6.31 12.97
C VAL A 460 -4.55 7.74 12.44
N LYS A 461 -5.42 8.56 13.01
CA LYS A 461 -5.71 9.93 12.56
C LYS A 461 -6.09 9.95 11.07
N ASP A 462 -5.60 10.92 10.30
CA ASP A 462 -5.88 11.07 8.85
C ASP A 462 -5.11 10.08 7.96
N SER A 463 -4.34 9.15 8.53
CA SER A 463 -3.63 8.10 7.78
C SER A 463 -4.46 6.87 7.48
N GLY A 464 -5.66 6.73 8.05
CA GLY A 464 -6.56 5.68 7.59
C GLY A 464 -7.49 5.07 8.63
N ILE A 465 -8.23 4.06 8.18
CA ILE A 465 -9.23 3.32 8.94
C ILE A 465 -9.10 1.83 8.63
N GLY A 466 -9.15 0.99 9.65
CA GLY A 466 -8.98 -0.47 9.52
C GLY A 466 -7.52 -0.89 9.50
N ARG A 467 -7.27 -2.14 9.16
CA ARG A 467 -5.92 -2.72 9.05
C ARG A 467 -5.82 -3.61 7.83
N GLU A 468 -4.66 -3.62 7.21
CA GLU A 468 -4.26 -4.61 6.21
C GLU A 468 -3.21 -5.54 6.83
N LEU A 469 -2.93 -6.68 6.22
CA LEU A 469 -2.04 -7.72 6.74
C LEU A 469 -2.48 -8.28 8.12
N GLY A 470 -1.72 -9.21 8.66
CA GLY A 470 -2.10 -9.91 9.89
C GLY A 470 -3.40 -10.70 9.78
N ALA A 471 -3.82 -11.24 10.89
CA ALA A 471 -5.17 -11.82 11.05
C ALA A 471 -6.25 -10.73 11.02
N GLU A 472 -5.89 -9.51 11.42
CA GLU A 472 -6.72 -8.32 11.40
C GLU A 472 -7.16 -7.98 9.97
N GLY A 473 -6.22 -7.99 9.01
CA GLY A 473 -6.53 -7.76 7.60
C GLY A 473 -7.49 -8.79 7.01
N LEU A 474 -7.41 -10.06 7.44
CA LEU A 474 -8.39 -11.07 7.04
C LEU A 474 -9.76 -10.81 7.68
N ALA A 475 -9.80 -10.39 8.94
CA ALA A 475 -11.04 -10.10 9.65
C ALA A 475 -11.84 -8.97 8.99
N GLU A 476 -11.16 -8.01 8.36
CA GLU A 476 -11.80 -6.92 7.59
C GLU A 476 -12.66 -7.41 6.40
N TYR A 477 -12.53 -8.65 5.97
CA TYR A 477 -13.27 -9.26 4.86
C TYR A 477 -14.30 -10.31 5.29
N LEU A 478 -14.62 -10.36 6.59
CA LEU A 478 -15.52 -11.34 7.18
C LEU A 478 -16.59 -10.68 8.04
N GLU A 479 -17.83 -11.12 7.85
CA GLU A 479 -18.94 -10.83 8.75
C GLU A 479 -19.03 -11.87 9.86
N THR A 480 -19.54 -11.44 11.03
CA THR A 480 -19.79 -12.35 12.15
C THR A 480 -21.28 -12.50 12.39
N LYS A 481 -21.80 -13.71 12.15
CA LYS A 481 -23.18 -14.07 12.47
C LYS A 481 -23.25 -14.73 13.86
N SER A 482 -24.11 -14.22 14.75
CA SER A 482 -24.36 -14.80 16.07
C SER A 482 -25.65 -15.61 16.03
N ILE A 483 -25.59 -16.87 16.45
CA ILE A 483 -26.69 -17.84 16.47
C ILE A 483 -26.96 -18.22 17.94
N ARG A 484 -28.17 -18.05 18.39
CA ARG A 484 -28.59 -18.46 19.74
C ARG A 484 -29.64 -19.57 19.63
N ARG A 485 -29.38 -20.68 20.33
CA ARG A 485 -30.24 -21.84 20.31
C ARG A 485 -30.58 -22.28 21.74
N TYR A 486 -31.85 -22.36 22.04
CA TYR A 486 -32.31 -23.01 23.26
C TYR A 486 -31.94 -24.51 23.20
N VAL A 487 -31.33 -25.03 24.26
CA VAL A 487 -30.90 -26.44 24.32
C VAL A 487 -31.47 -27.23 25.50
N GLY A 488 -32.24 -26.57 26.36
CA GLY A 488 -32.90 -27.23 27.48
C GLY A 488 -32.99 -26.37 28.74
N LYS A 489 -33.51 -26.94 29.81
CA LYS A 489 -33.50 -26.32 31.15
C LYS A 489 -32.18 -26.63 31.86
N ALA A 490 -31.71 -25.70 32.67
CA ALA A 490 -30.60 -25.94 33.57
C ALA A 490 -31.01 -26.96 34.64
N LEU A 491 -30.12 -27.87 34.99
CA LEU A 491 -30.29 -28.69 36.14
C LEU A 491 -30.30 -27.80 37.40
N SER A 492 -31.28 -27.98 38.26
CA SER A 492 -31.43 -27.27 39.55
C SER A 492 -30.24 -27.54 40.46
#